data_6f01a6232de6935b62fec1d7eb6d6075
#
_entry.id   6f01a6232de6935b62fec1d7eb6d6075
#
_cell.length_a   1.000
_cell.length_b   1.000
_cell.length_c   1.000
_cell.angle_alpha   90.00
_cell.angle_beta   90.00
_cell.angle_gamma   90.00
#
_symmetry.space_group_name_H-M   'P 1'
#
loop_
_entity.id
_entity.type
_entity.pdbx_description
1 polymer ?
#
loop_
_entity_poly.entity_id
_entity_poly.type
_entity_poly.pdbx_seq_one_letter_code
_entity_poly.pdbx_strand_id
1 'polypeptide(L)'
;MATLRRAVSTVRIPYPIPLPTAARLAQAQPMLPRRAIIAPTLAAALALAAMWRPGRLLAGSVDDLAHVPVSGRERGGYLNMQQGPRSKYNKPRLPSPTPSSRDATTAAAGAAFPGREMAASAADAGAGLRSEFLQVLLSRRRDLQVPLSVEKGSPVKNPLYQKPLSPNEANPMKSCPSKEVENFKEKLVEENFYLITELGEQGRVPVLLLKLNDPVPKRKPAIVFLHSSYKCKEWLRPLLEGYASRGYICVAIDSRYHGERASNETTYIDALKSAWRNGDTMPFIFDTVWDLIKLGDHLSEREDIDPCRIGITGESLGGMHAWFAAFVDTRYSVIVPIIGVQGFRWAIDNNKWQARVNSIKPLFEEARIDLGKSEIDTQVVEKVWEKIAPGLDSQFDAPYSLPLLEPRPLLLLNGAEDRRCPIGGLEEATSRAAKAYEESGSAEKFMFIAEPGIGHRMTIDMVKAASEWFGKKAPDLDSQFDAPYSLPLLAPRPLFLLHGVEDPLCSIGGLEEAISRAAKVSSCFF
;
A
#
# COMPACT_ATOMS: atom_id res chain seq x y z
N MET A 1 25.75 -52.83 -36.77
CA MET A 1 26.92 -53.63 -36.32
C MET A 1 27.53 -53.00 -35.12
N ALA A 2 27.73 -53.79 -34.07
CA ALA A 2 28.50 -53.63 -32.85
C ALA A 2 28.09 -52.48 -31.88
N THR A 3 27.28 -52.72 -30.88
CA THR A 3 27.52 -53.33 -29.55
C THR A 3 28.71 -52.77 -28.78
N LEU A 4 28.44 -52.05 -27.71
CA LEU A 4 29.19 -52.21 -26.46
C LEU A 4 28.29 -51.87 -25.27
N ARG A 5 28.18 -52.87 -24.39
CA ARG A 5 27.39 -52.87 -23.12
C ARG A 5 28.33 -52.57 -21.94
N ARG A 6 27.72 -52.09 -20.86
CA ARG A 6 28.05 -52.24 -19.43
C ARG A 6 29.15 -51.36 -18.81
N ALA A 7 28.72 -50.59 -17.76
CA ALA A 7 28.93 -51.09 -16.39
C ALA A 7 28.09 -50.29 -15.39
N VAL A 8 27.21 -51.01 -14.69
CA VAL A 8 26.50 -50.58 -13.47
C VAL A 8 27.46 -50.87 -12.30
N SER A 9 27.73 -49.87 -11.47
CA SER A 9 28.41 -50.05 -10.19
C SER A 9 27.46 -49.64 -9.06
N THR A 10 26.94 -50.64 -8.36
CA THR A 10 26.14 -50.53 -7.14
C THR A 10 27.07 -50.31 -5.95
N VAL A 11 26.89 -49.21 -5.24
CA VAL A 11 27.48 -49.00 -3.90
C VAL A 11 26.40 -49.29 -2.85
N ARG A 12 26.67 -50.32 -2.05
CA ARG A 12 25.88 -50.71 -0.86
C ARG A 12 26.28 -49.83 0.31
N ILE A 13 25.30 -49.29 1.01
CA ILE A 13 25.41 -48.62 2.32
C ILE A 13 25.07 -49.65 3.41
N PRO A 14 25.86 -49.81 4.46
CA PRO A 14 25.48 -50.63 5.61
C PRO A 14 24.80 -49.80 6.73
N TYR A 15 23.72 -50.32 7.27
CA TYR A 15 23.11 -49.99 8.57
C TYR A 15 23.75 -50.86 9.68
N PRO A 16 23.42 -50.67 10.97
CA PRO A 16 22.91 -49.55 11.79
C PRO A 16 23.72 -49.33 13.10
N ILE A 17 23.51 -48.20 13.76
CA ILE A 17 24.01 -47.95 15.13
C ILE A 17 22.81 -47.83 16.08
N PRO A 18 22.80 -48.47 17.27
CA PRO A 18 21.65 -48.57 18.15
C PRO A 18 21.53 -47.41 19.15
N LEU A 19 20.30 -47.10 19.55
CA LEU A 19 19.90 -46.18 20.60
C LEU A 19 20.32 -46.73 22.00
N PRO A 20 20.70 -45.87 22.95
CA PRO A 20 20.78 -46.27 24.34
C PRO A 20 19.44 -45.97 25.09
N THR A 21 19.05 -47.01 25.81
CA THR A 21 17.91 -47.10 26.71
C THR A 21 18.02 -46.19 27.94
N ALA A 22 16.87 -45.66 28.36
CA ALA A 22 16.68 -44.96 29.60
C ALA A 22 16.83 -45.89 30.84
N ALA A 23 17.63 -45.47 31.80
CA ALA A 23 17.45 -45.90 33.19
C ALA A 23 18.18 -44.99 34.21
N ARG A 24 17.38 -44.46 35.13
CA ARG A 24 17.69 -44.10 36.51
C ARG A 24 18.64 -42.94 36.83
N LEU A 25 18.04 -41.89 37.39
CA LEU A 25 18.44 -41.44 38.75
C LEU A 25 17.26 -40.63 39.36
N ALA A 26 16.70 -41.23 40.39
CA ALA A 26 15.76 -40.60 41.33
C ALA A 26 16.55 -40.06 42.54
N GLN A 27 15.96 -39.07 43.21
CA GLN A 27 16.25 -38.40 44.50
C GLN A 27 16.70 -36.95 44.31
N ALA A 28 16.07 -35.89 44.87
CA ALA A 28 15.37 -35.74 46.11
C ALA A 28 14.43 -34.51 46.05
N GLN A 29 13.29 -34.61 46.67
CA GLN A 29 12.44 -33.45 47.04
C GLN A 29 12.90 -32.86 48.38
N PRO A 30 12.49 -31.59 48.70
CA PRO A 30 11.64 -31.44 49.85
C PRO A 30 10.33 -30.69 49.59
N MET A 31 9.34 -31.10 50.35
CA MET A 31 7.95 -30.69 50.40
C MET A 31 7.74 -29.25 50.90
N LEU A 32 6.71 -28.57 50.38
CA LEU A 32 5.90 -27.58 51.10
C LEU A 32 4.43 -27.65 50.64
N PRO A 33 3.42 -27.17 51.41
CA PRO A 33 2.19 -27.90 51.64
C PRO A 33 1.02 -27.52 50.74
N ARG A 34 0.14 -28.50 50.54
CA ARG A 34 -1.16 -28.40 49.86
C ARG A 34 -2.08 -27.43 50.62
N ARG A 35 -2.62 -26.43 49.91
CA ARG A 35 -3.92 -25.82 50.25
C ARG A 35 -4.95 -26.26 49.21
N ALA A 36 -5.99 -26.88 49.71
CA ALA A 36 -7.16 -27.34 49.00
C ALA A 36 -7.91 -26.14 48.41
N ILE A 37 -8.23 -26.18 47.10
CA ILE A 37 -9.24 -25.36 46.49
C ILE A 37 -10.38 -26.30 46.10
N ILE A 38 -11.49 -26.06 46.76
CA ILE A 38 -12.79 -26.72 46.60
C ILE A 38 -13.36 -26.29 45.23
N ALA A 39 -13.77 -27.26 44.44
CA ALA A 39 -14.56 -27.03 43.22
C ALA A 39 -16.00 -26.61 43.59
N PRO A 40 -16.58 -25.61 42.95
CA PRO A 40 -18.02 -25.44 42.96
C PRO A 40 -18.65 -26.18 41.78
N THR A 41 -19.58 -26.97 42.19
CA THR A 41 -20.44 -27.88 41.50
C THR A 41 -21.29 -27.31 40.38
N LEU A 42 -21.61 -28.20 39.50
CA LEU A 42 -22.52 -28.32 38.37
C LEU A 42 -23.99 -27.87 38.60
N ALA A 43 -24.27 -26.81 39.35
CA ALA A 43 -25.64 -26.36 39.67
C ALA A 43 -26.05 -25.01 39.06
N ALA A 44 -25.17 -24.32 38.33
CA ALA A 44 -25.48 -23.01 37.70
C ALA A 44 -25.84 -23.08 36.20
N ALA A 45 -25.81 -24.28 35.60
CA ALA A 45 -26.08 -24.43 34.16
C ALA A 45 -27.56 -24.78 33.82
N LEU A 46 -28.44 -24.89 34.79
CA LEU A 46 -29.86 -25.29 34.58
C LEU A 46 -30.88 -24.18 34.90
N ALA A 47 -30.48 -22.98 35.24
CA ALA A 47 -31.41 -21.91 35.64
C ALA A 47 -31.66 -20.84 34.54
N LEU A 48 -31.06 -20.93 33.35
CA LEU A 48 -31.23 -19.95 32.25
C LEU A 48 -31.99 -20.47 31.02
N ALA A 49 -32.56 -21.68 31.08
CA ALA A 49 -33.35 -22.28 29.99
C ALA A 49 -34.86 -22.16 30.14
N ALA A 50 -35.39 -21.40 31.10
CA ALA A 50 -36.82 -21.34 31.41
C ALA A 50 -37.54 -19.99 31.15
N MET A 51 -36.94 -19.07 30.45
CA MET A 51 -37.60 -17.77 30.09
C MET A 51 -37.49 -17.41 28.62
N TRP A 52 -37.98 -18.26 27.75
CA TRP A 52 -38.32 -17.83 26.41
C TRP A 52 -39.62 -18.51 25.95
N ARG A 53 -40.72 -17.75 26.00
CA ARG A 53 -41.99 -18.10 25.34
C ARG A 53 -42.15 -17.21 24.12
N PRO A 54 -42.51 -17.73 22.94
CA PRO A 54 -42.81 -16.92 21.75
C PRO A 54 -44.20 -16.35 21.81
N GLY A 55 -44.35 -15.02 21.71
CA GLY A 55 -45.61 -14.31 21.53
C GLY A 55 -45.94 -14.11 20.07
N ARG A 56 -47.18 -14.35 19.75
CA ARG A 56 -47.85 -14.44 18.45
C ARG A 56 -47.78 -13.16 17.60
N LEU A 57 -47.73 -13.38 16.30
CA LEU A 57 -48.16 -12.50 15.20
C LEU A 57 -49.49 -11.78 15.47
N LEU A 58 -49.51 -10.50 15.14
CA LEU A 58 -50.71 -9.81 14.65
C LEU A 58 -50.33 -9.02 13.41
N ALA A 59 -51.00 -9.40 12.33
CA ALA A 59 -51.04 -8.68 11.06
C ALA A 59 -51.83 -7.39 11.22
N GLY A 60 -51.35 -6.30 10.62
CA GLY A 60 -52.06 -5.06 10.47
C GLY A 60 -51.59 -4.37 9.20
N SER A 61 -52.39 -4.51 8.16
CA SER A 61 -52.32 -3.72 6.93
C SER A 61 -52.79 -2.31 7.22
N VAL A 62 -52.14 -1.32 6.67
CA VAL A 62 -52.84 -0.08 6.21
C VAL A 62 -52.01 0.51 5.05
N ASP A 63 -52.64 0.48 3.87
CA ASP A 63 -52.46 1.43 2.79
C ASP A 63 -52.69 2.85 3.32
N ASP A 64 -51.97 3.84 2.82
CA ASP A 64 -52.51 5.06 2.23
C ASP A 64 -51.41 6.08 1.88
N LEU A 65 -51.31 6.36 0.59
CA LEU A 65 -51.33 7.68 -0.08
C LEU A 65 -50.23 8.71 0.27
N ALA A 66 -49.41 9.14 -0.66
CA ALA A 66 -49.79 10.22 -1.57
C ALA A 66 -48.74 10.45 -2.67
N HIS A 67 -49.24 10.60 -3.88
CA HIS A 67 -48.55 11.07 -5.09
C HIS A 67 -48.02 12.51 -4.93
N VAL A 68 -46.84 12.79 -5.46
CA VAL A 68 -46.47 14.09 -6.06
C VAL A 68 -45.54 13.82 -7.28
N PRO A 69 -45.71 14.57 -8.39
CA PRO A 69 -45.33 14.12 -9.73
C PRO A 69 -43.90 14.47 -10.13
N VAL A 70 -43.40 13.65 -11.03
CA VAL A 70 -42.13 13.83 -11.78
C VAL A 70 -42.35 14.85 -12.90
N SER A 71 -41.51 15.87 -12.97
CA SER A 71 -41.26 16.60 -14.21
C SER A 71 -39.84 17.17 -14.22
N GLY A 72 -39.13 16.97 -15.32
CA GLY A 72 -37.97 17.76 -15.67
C GLY A 72 -36.68 16.95 -15.94
N ARG A 73 -36.55 16.49 -17.19
CA ARG A 73 -35.26 16.15 -17.84
C ARG A 73 -34.41 17.42 -17.90
N GLU A 74 -33.18 17.39 -17.40
CA GLU A 74 -32.12 18.22 -17.97
C GLU A 74 -30.79 17.45 -18.05
N ARG A 75 -30.16 17.64 -19.21
CA ARG A 75 -28.92 16.95 -19.64
C ARG A 75 -27.72 17.60 -18.98
N GLY A 76 -26.78 16.78 -18.52
CA GLY A 76 -25.50 17.22 -17.98
C GLY A 76 -24.63 17.95 -18.99
N GLY A 77 -24.19 19.13 -18.61
CA GLY A 77 -23.13 19.86 -19.28
C GLY A 77 -21.85 19.78 -18.46
N TYR A 78 -20.77 19.38 -19.11
CA TYR A 78 -19.41 19.47 -18.56
C TYR A 78 -19.03 20.95 -18.38
N LEU A 79 -18.77 21.37 -17.15
CA LEU A 79 -18.23 22.69 -16.85
C LEU A 79 -16.70 22.64 -16.85
N ASN A 80 -16.15 23.20 -17.92
CA ASN A 80 -14.76 23.57 -18.08
C ASN A 80 -14.53 24.88 -17.30
N MET A 81 -13.80 24.85 -16.19
CA MET A 81 -13.43 26.07 -15.46
C MET A 81 -12.22 26.72 -16.11
N GLN A 82 -12.46 27.69 -17.00
CA GLN A 82 -11.51 28.73 -17.34
C GLN A 82 -12.00 30.07 -16.77
N GLN A 83 -11.09 30.71 -16.03
CA GLN A 83 -10.96 32.16 -15.76
C GLN A 83 -12.09 32.89 -15.02
N GLY A 84 -11.84 33.20 -13.76
CA GLY A 84 -12.56 34.22 -12.99
C GLY A 84 -11.93 35.63 -13.14
N PRO A 85 -12.66 36.71 -12.79
CA PRO A 85 -12.40 38.06 -13.26
C PRO A 85 -11.30 38.81 -12.50
N ARG A 86 -10.56 39.62 -13.25
CA ARG A 86 -9.51 40.55 -12.77
C ARG A 86 -10.10 41.65 -11.87
N SER A 87 -9.67 41.71 -10.64
CA SER A 87 -9.88 42.86 -9.77
C SER A 87 -8.77 43.90 -9.99
N LYS A 88 -9.19 45.15 -10.25
CA LYS A 88 -8.34 46.33 -10.35
C LYS A 88 -7.98 46.81 -8.94
N TYR A 89 -6.71 46.71 -8.55
CA TYR A 89 -6.16 47.56 -7.50
C TYR A 89 -4.80 48.11 -7.90
N ASN A 90 -4.67 49.45 -7.77
CA ASN A 90 -3.52 50.26 -8.08
C ASN A 90 -2.29 49.93 -7.20
N LYS A 91 -1.15 49.76 -7.85
CA LYS A 91 0.19 49.79 -7.18
C LYS A 91 0.79 51.21 -7.28
N PRO A 92 1.42 51.75 -6.21
CA PRO A 92 2.30 52.92 -6.33
C PRO A 92 3.66 52.53 -6.88
N ARG A 93 4.16 53.36 -7.79
CA ARG A 93 5.50 53.31 -8.39
C ARG A 93 6.57 53.76 -7.38
N LEU A 94 7.67 53.02 -7.32
CA LEU A 94 8.96 53.49 -6.80
C LEU A 94 10.00 53.56 -7.95
N PRO A 95 10.98 54.49 -7.90
CA PRO A 95 11.75 54.92 -9.07
C PRO A 95 12.98 54.05 -9.35
N SER A 96 13.34 53.98 -10.64
CA SER A 96 14.51 53.31 -11.21
C SER A 96 15.78 54.08 -10.92
N PRO A 97 16.94 53.45 -10.68
CA PRO A 97 18.24 54.07 -10.84
C PRO A 97 18.85 53.80 -12.22
N THR A 98 19.44 54.85 -12.76
CA THR A 98 20.18 54.95 -14.01
C THR A 98 21.54 54.22 -13.98
N PRO A 99 22.10 53.80 -15.14
CA PRO A 99 23.33 53.02 -15.19
C PRO A 99 24.59 53.87 -15.22
N SER A 100 25.65 53.41 -14.56
CA SER A 100 27.03 53.90 -14.69
C SER A 100 27.90 52.78 -15.32
N SER A 101 28.62 53.21 -16.36
CA SER A 101 29.52 52.46 -17.22
C SER A 101 30.89 52.16 -16.60
N ARG A 102 31.55 51.09 -17.10
CA ARG A 102 32.97 50.66 -17.23
C ARG A 102 33.30 49.46 -16.36
N ASP A 103 33.93 48.42 -16.81
CA ASP A 103 34.93 48.09 -17.82
C ASP A 103 34.95 46.57 -18.07
N ALA A 104 35.30 46.18 -19.28
CA ALA A 104 35.47 44.81 -19.70
C ALA A 104 36.79 44.20 -19.18
N THR A 105 36.72 42.96 -18.68
CA THR A 105 37.79 41.93 -18.85
C THR A 105 37.21 40.55 -18.84
N THR A 106 37.55 39.82 -19.88
CA THR A 106 37.26 38.43 -20.19
C THR A 106 37.75 37.44 -19.14
N ALA A 107 36.84 36.56 -18.65
CA ALA A 107 37.20 35.20 -18.22
C ALA A 107 35.98 34.32 -18.43
N ALA A 108 36.09 33.35 -19.36
CA ALA A 108 35.12 32.31 -19.54
C ALA A 108 35.15 31.35 -18.33
N ALA A 109 34.13 31.42 -17.50
CA ALA A 109 33.82 30.42 -16.51
C ALA A 109 32.42 29.91 -16.77
N GLY A 110 32.27 28.58 -16.88
CA GLY A 110 31.02 27.91 -17.24
C GLY A 110 29.89 28.30 -16.30
N ALA A 111 28.81 28.76 -16.89
CA ALA A 111 27.55 29.02 -16.18
C ALA A 111 26.96 27.68 -15.73
N ALA A 112 27.14 27.34 -14.46
CA ALA A 112 26.37 26.30 -13.81
C ALA A 112 24.91 26.78 -13.74
N PHE A 113 24.00 26.00 -14.30
CA PHE A 113 22.57 26.28 -14.24
C PHE A 113 22.08 26.16 -12.80
N PRO A 114 21.47 27.19 -12.19
CA PRO A 114 21.04 27.16 -10.78
C PRO A 114 19.98 26.07 -10.46
N GLY A 115 19.30 25.51 -11.45
CA GLY A 115 18.36 24.41 -11.27
C GLY A 115 18.98 23.07 -10.88
N ARG A 116 20.29 22.86 -11.13
CA ARG A 116 20.97 21.58 -10.84
C ARG A 116 21.39 21.45 -9.37
N GLU A 117 21.77 22.55 -8.73
CA GLU A 117 22.08 22.57 -7.28
C GLU A 117 20.82 22.43 -6.40
N MET A 118 19.69 23.05 -6.82
CA MET A 118 18.42 22.93 -6.09
C MET A 118 17.83 21.51 -6.20
N ALA A 119 17.94 20.85 -7.35
CA ALA A 119 17.46 19.48 -7.54
C ALA A 119 18.30 18.46 -6.75
N ALA A 120 19.60 18.60 -6.68
CA ALA A 120 20.50 17.78 -5.87
C ALA A 120 20.18 17.94 -4.38
N SER A 121 19.98 19.17 -3.89
CA SER A 121 19.59 19.46 -2.51
C SER A 121 18.23 18.87 -2.12
N ALA A 122 17.24 18.88 -3.04
CA ALA A 122 15.93 18.28 -2.79
C ALA A 122 15.98 16.72 -2.75
N ALA A 123 16.77 16.12 -3.62
CA ALA A 123 16.99 14.67 -3.64
C ALA A 123 17.70 14.19 -2.36
N ASP A 124 18.70 14.95 -1.88
CA ASP A 124 19.41 14.66 -0.63
C ASP A 124 18.51 14.80 0.59
N ALA A 125 17.65 15.82 0.64
CA ALA A 125 16.67 16.01 1.70
C ALA A 125 15.63 14.85 1.71
N GLY A 126 15.20 14.41 0.54
CA GLY A 126 14.29 13.28 0.42
C GLY A 126 14.91 11.95 0.86
N ALA A 127 16.18 11.71 0.52
CA ALA A 127 16.92 10.54 0.99
C ALA A 127 17.12 10.58 2.51
N GLY A 128 17.38 11.76 3.08
CA GLY A 128 17.47 11.99 4.51
C GLY A 128 16.18 11.61 5.25
N LEU A 129 15.03 12.08 4.76
CA LEU A 129 13.74 11.82 5.40
C LEU A 129 13.34 10.33 5.32
N ARG A 130 13.64 9.64 4.20
CA ARG A 130 13.46 8.17 4.09
C ARG A 130 14.34 7.42 5.07
N SER A 131 15.61 7.84 5.22
CA SER A 131 16.55 7.26 6.18
C SER A 131 16.08 7.45 7.61
N GLU A 132 15.58 8.62 7.97
CA GLU A 132 14.99 8.90 9.27
C GLU A 132 13.78 8.01 9.56
N PHE A 133 12.89 7.86 8.59
CA PHE A 133 11.74 6.97 8.72
C PHE A 133 12.16 5.50 8.91
N LEU A 134 13.16 5.02 8.16
CA LEU A 134 13.74 3.69 8.36
C LEU A 134 14.32 3.52 9.77
N GLN A 135 14.97 4.53 10.32
CA GLN A 135 15.46 4.50 11.69
C GLN A 135 14.32 4.40 12.72
N VAL A 136 13.20 5.11 12.48
CA VAL A 136 11.99 4.95 13.31
C VAL A 136 11.46 3.51 13.24
N LEU A 137 11.36 2.93 12.04
CA LEU A 137 10.94 1.53 11.89
C LEU A 137 11.88 0.58 12.63
N LEU A 138 13.18 0.75 12.50
CA LEU A 138 14.21 -0.10 13.12
C LEU A 138 14.33 0.10 14.64
N SER A 139 13.94 1.28 15.18
CA SER A 139 14.10 1.60 16.59
C SER A 139 13.44 0.61 17.54
N ARG A 140 12.35 -0.05 17.07
CA ARG A 140 11.56 -1.01 17.84
C ARG A 140 11.74 -2.46 17.36
N ARG A 141 12.75 -2.73 16.47
CA ARG A 141 12.95 -4.03 15.80
C ARG A 141 14.38 -4.56 15.84
N ARG A 142 15.28 -3.90 16.57
CA ARG A 142 16.72 -4.29 16.54
C ARG A 142 16.95 -5.75 16.91
N ASP A 143 16.27 -6.20 17.96
CA ASP A 143 16.41 -7.54 18.50
C ASP A 143 15.47 -8.57 17.82
N LEU A 144 14.62 -8.12 16.88
CA LEU A 144 13.67 -8.97 16.18
C LEU A 144 14.14 -9.39 14.79
N GLN A 145 15.29 -8.90 14.32
CA GLN A 145 15.81 -9.13 12.98
C GLN A 145 16.17 -10.60 12.75
N VAL A 146 15.66 -11.16 11.65
CA VAL A 146 15.99 -12.50 11.17
C VAL A 146 16.28 -12.45 9.67
N PRO A 147 17.04 -13.41 9.10
CA PRO A 147 17.11 -13.58 7.66
C PRO A 147 15.72 -13.80 7.06
N LEU A 148 15.44 -13.12 5.95
CA LEU A 148 14.19 -13.30 5.22
C LEU A 148 14.07 -14.75 4.78
N SER A 149 12.93 -15.38 5.06
CA SER A 149 12.68 -16.76 4.66
C SER A 149 11.21 -16.96 4.30
N VAL A 150 10.93 -18.02 3.55
CA VAL A 150 9.60 -18.37 3.06
C VAL A 150 9.20 -19.73 3.60
N GLU A 151 8.04 -19.80 4.24
CA GLU A 151 7.41 -21.05 4.67
C GLU A 151 6.21 -21.35 3.76
N LYS A 152 6.04 -22.61 3.37
CA LYS A 152 4.87 -23.02 2.60
C LYS A 152 3.60 -22.85 3.42
N GLY A 153 2.61 -22.18 2.84
CA GLY A 153 1.28 -22.00 3.40
C GLY A 153 0.25 -22.92 2.74
N SER A 154 -0.98 -22.80 3.21
CA SER A 154 -2.16 -23.43 2.65
C SER A 154 -3.31 -22.42 2.65
N PRO A 155 -4.29 -22.54 1.73
CA PRO A 155 -5.45 -21.67 1.71
C PRO A 155 -6.20 -21.71 3.06
N VAL A 156 -6.50 -20.54 3.59
CA VAL A 156 -7.22 -20.41 4.86
C VAL A 156 -8.72 -20.48 4.60
N LYS A 157 -9.40 -21.40 5.29
CA LYS A 157 -10.86 -21.62 5.09
C LYS A 157 -11.71 -20.51 5.72
N ASN A 158 -11.36 -20.07 6.92
CA ASN A 158 -12.14 -19.10 7.70
C ASN A 158 -11.20 -18.10 8.39
N PRO A 159 -10.58 -17.18 7.66
CA PRO A 159 -9.75 -16.15 8.27
C PRO A 159 -10.63 -15.19 9.09
N LEU A 160 -10.09 -14.67 10.17
CA LEU A 160 -10.77 -13.63 10.94
C LEU A 160 -10.97 -12.38 10.06
N TYR A 161 -12.07 -11.67 10.31
CA TYR A 161 -12.49 -10.50 9.53
C TYR A 161 -12.92 -10.79 8.07
N GLN A 162 -13.04 -12.05 7.67
CA GLN A 162 -13.66 -12.43 6.42
C GLN A 162 -15.18 -12.55 6.57
N LYS A 163 -15.85 -11.42 6.76
CA LYS A 163 -17.31 -11.37 6.70
C LYS A 163 -17.76 -11.39 5.23
N PRO A 164 -18.97 -11.91 4.94
CA PRO A 164 -19.54 -11.77 3.60
C PRO A 164 -19.53 -10.30 3.16
N LEU A 165 -19.08 -10.05 1.93
CA LEU A 165 -19.09 -8.71 1.34
C LEU A 165 -20.52 -8.17 1.31
N SER A 166 -20.77 -7.02 1.91
CA SER A 166 -21.99 -6.28 1.66
C SER A 166 -22.06 -5.88 0.17
N PRO A 167 -23.25 -5.67 -0.42
CA PRO A 167 -23.35 -5.23 -1.81
C PRO A 167 -22.51 -3.98 -2.12
N ASN A 168 -22.43 -3.04 -1.19
CA ASN A 168 -21.65 -1.80 -1.33
C ASN A 168 -20.13 -2.03 -1.36
N GLU A 169 -19.64 -3.10 -0.77
CA GLU A 169 -18.22 -3.48 -0.79
C GLU A 169 -17.91 -4.44 -1.94
N ALA A 170 -18.86 -5.36 -2.24
CA ALA A 170 -18.67 -6.37 -3.30
C ALA A 170 -18.74 -5.76 -4.70
N ASN A 171 -19.68 -4.85 -4.96
CA ASN A 171 -19.90 -4.30 -6.29
C ASN A 171 -18.67 -3.54 -6.83
N PRO A 172 -18.00 -2.65 -6.08
CA PRO A 172 -16.77 -2.04 -6.54
C PRO A 172 -15.70 -3.06 -6.92
N MET A 173 -15.43 -4.05 -6.07
CA MET A 173 -14.39 -5.04 -6.33
C MET A 173 -14.71 -5.91 -7.55
N LYS A 174 -15.98 -6.36 -7.70
CA LYS A 174 -16.44 -7.17 -8.84
C LYS A 174 -16.51 -6.38 -10.15
N SER A 175 -16.56 -5.05 -10.09
CA SER A 175 -16.51 -4.18 -11.26
C SER A 175 -15.09 -3.97 -11.82
N CYS A 176 -14.08 -4.56 -11.18
CA CYS A 176 -12.71 -4.49 -11.66
C CYS A 176 -12.64 -5.01 -13.10
N PRO A 177 -12.11 -4.22 -14.04
CA PRO A 177 -11.93 -4.65 -15.40
C PRO A 177 -11.15 -5.97 -15.48
N SER A 178 -11.67 -6.93 -16.22
CA SER A 178 -11.07 -8.26 -16.42
C SER A 178 -11.01 -8.58 -17.91
N LYS A 179 -10.06 -9.45 -18.31
CA LYS A 179 -10.05 -10.06 -19.65
C LYS A 179 -10.80 -11.40 -19.57
N GLU A 180 -11.55 -11.72 -20.62
CA GLU A 180 -12.12 -13.05 -20.77
C GLU A 180 -10.99 -14.03 -21.09
N VAL A 181 -10.83 -15.04 -20.26
CA VAL A 181 -9.81 -16.09 -20.40
C VAL A 181 -10.52 -17.44 -20.40
N GLU A 182 -10.37 -18.16 -21.49
CA GLU A 182 -10.92 -19.51 -21.59
C GLU A 182 -10.34 -20.40 -20.47
N ASN A 183 -11.20 -21.12 -19.76
CA ASN A 183 -10.82 -21.98 -18.62
C ASN A 183 -10.02 -21.21 -17.53
N PHE A 184 -10.44 -19.97 -17.24
CA PHE A 184 -9.73 -19.08 -16.30
C PHE A 184 -9.40 -19.77 -14.97
N LYS A 185 -10.38 -20.46 -14.37
CA LYS A 185 -10.20 -21.13 -13.07
C LYS A 185 -9.16 -22.24 -13.08
N GLU A 186 -9.02 -22.93 -14.21
CA GLU A 186 -8.03 -24.01 -14.39
C GLU A 186 -6.62 -23.45 -14.64
N LYS A 187 -6.55 -22.27 -15.27
CA LYS A 187 -5.30 -21.55 -15.55
C LYS A 187 -4.84 -20.68 -14.40
N LEU A 188 -5.72 -20.38 -13.43
CA LEU A 188 -5.37 -19.55 -12.29
C LEU A 188 -4.52 -20.34 -11.30
N VAL A 189 -3.30 -19.91 -11.10
CA VAL A 189 -2.39 -20.45 -10.09
C VAL A 189 -2.51 -19.64 -8.82
N GLU A 190 -2.73 -20.31 -7.70
CA GLU A 190 -2.76 -19.74 -6.37
C GLU A 190 -1.58 -20.25 -5.55
N GLU A 191 -0.78 -19.32 -5.04
CA GLU A 191 0.29 -19.61 -4.09
C GLU A 191 -0.10 -19.02 -2.72
N ASN A 192 -0.03 -19.85 -1.68
CA ASN A 192 -0.17 -19.42 -0.30
C ASN A 192 1.14 -19.74 0.42
N PHE A 193 1.72 -18.74 1.07
CA PHE A 193 2.97 -18.89 1.83
C PHE A 193 3.05 -17.86 2.94
N TYR A 194 4.01 -18.07 3.85
CA TYR A 194 4.33 -17.13 4.90
C TYR A 194 5.73 -16.58 4.67
N LEU A 195 5.84 -15.26 4.73
CA LEU A 195 7.12 -14.58 4.69
C LEU A 195 7.53 -14.23 6.11
N ILE A 196 8.69 -14.72 6.54
CA ILE A 196 9.21 -14.44 7.88
C ILE A 196 10.05 -13.18 7.82
N THR A 197 9.54 -12.08 8.39
CA THR A 197 10.13 -10.74 8.32
C THR A 197 10.85 -10.33 9.59
N GLU A 198 10.47 -10.92 10.74
CA GLU A 198 11.06 -10.73 12.06
C GLU A 198 10.65 -11.86 13.00
N LEU A 199 11.23 -11.91 14.20
CA LEU A 199 10.84 -12.86 15.24
C LEU A 199 9.41 -12.60 15.74
N GLY A 200 8.73 -13.67 16.19
CA GLY A 200 7.40 -13.63 16.78
C GLY A 200 6.27 -13.82 15.77
N GLU A 201 5.05 -14.04 16.29
CA GLU A 201 3.87 -14.35 15.47
C GLU A 201 3.53 -13.27 14.45
N GLN A 202 3.71 -12.00 14.82
CA GLN A 202 3.44 -10.89 13.91
C GLN A 202 4.52 -10.74 12.82
N GLY A 203 5.69 -11.33 12.95
CA GLY A 203 6.72 -11.40 11.92
C GLY A 203 6.45 -12.45 10.83
N ARG A 204 5.44 -13.31 11.02
CA ARG A 204 5.01 -14.33 10.06
C ARG A 204 3.88 -13.79 9.19
N VAL A 205 4.24 -13.24 8.02
CA VAL A 205 3.32 -12.53 7.11
C VAL A 205 2.62 -13.52 6.17
N PRO A 206 1.30 -13.72 6.29
CA PRO A 206 0.54 -14.55 5.34
C PRO A 206 0.42 -13.85 3.99
N VAL A 207 0.77 -14.54 2.91
CA VAL A 207 0.75 -14.04 1.53
C VAL A 207 -0.16 -14.92 0.68
N LEU A 208 -1.05 -14.28 -0.07
CA LEU A 208 -1.84 -14.84 -1.15
C LEU A 208 -1.34 -14.26 -2.47
N LEU A 209 -0.90 -15.11 -3.39
CA LEU A 209 -0.48 -14.71 -4.73
C LEU A 209 -1.35 -15.42 -5.77
N LEU A 210 -1.93 -14.65 -6.69
CA LEU A 210 -2.70 -15.15 -7.83
C LEU A 210 -2.02 -14.72 -9.13
N LYS A 211 -1.87 -15.67 -10.08
CA LYS A 211 -1.34 -15.41 -11.42
C LYS A 211 -1.92 -16.39 -12.43
N LEU A 212 -1.89 -16.06 -13.71
CA LEU A 212 -2.16 -17.04 -14.75
C LEU A 212 -0.93 -17.92 -15.01
N ASN A 213 -1.17 -19.21 -15.19
CA ASN A 213 -0.18 -20.14 -15.67
C ASN A 213 0.18 -19.81 -17.12
N ASP A 214 1.45 -19.49 -17.37
CA ASP A 214 1.98 -19.23 -18.69
C ASP A 214 2.83 -20.41 -19.16
N PRO A 215 2.62 -20.88 -20.40
CA PRO A 215 3.44 -21.94 -20.97
C PRO A 215 4.88 -21.51 -21.23
N VAL A 216 5.13 -20.21 -21.35
CA VAL A 216 6.47 -19.64 -21.55
C VAL A 216 6.84 -18.81 -20.33
N PRO A 217 7.91 -19.15 -19.61
CA PRO A 217 8.39 -18.35 -18.48
C PRO A 217 8.78 -16.94 -18.93
N LYS A 218 8.12 -15.93 -18.38
CA LYS A 218 8.47 -14.53 -18.58
C LYS A 218 8.21 -13.75 -17.29
N ARG A 219 9.04 -12.72 -17.08
CA ARG A 219 8.83 -11.79 -15.96
C ARG A 219 7.61 -10.93 -16.21
N LYS A 220 6.72 -10.88 -15.24
CA LYS A 220 5.46 -10.12 -15.28
C LYS A 220 5.47 -8.96 -14.30
N PRO A 221 4.69 -7.91 -14.57
CA PRO A 221 4.42 -6.90 -13.55
C PRO A 221 3.67 -7.52 -12.37
N ALA A 222 4.01 -7.10 -11.15
CA ALA A 222 3.31 -7.49 -9.95
C ALA A 222 2.58 -6.29 -9.33
N ILE A 223 1.44 -6.53 -8.66
CA ILE A 223 0.72 -5.52 -7.90
C ILE A 223 0.41 -6.07 -6.51
N VAL A 224 0.80 -5.31 -5.49
CA VAL A 224 0.48 -5.59 -4.09
C VAL A 224 -0.82 -4.90 -3.72
N PHE A 225 -1.79 -5.67 -3.22
CA PHE A 225 -3.11 -5.22 -2.80
C PHE A 225 -3.24 -5.31 -1.28
N LEU A 226 -3.68 -4.23 -0.65
CA LEU A 226 -3.75 -4.09 0.79
C LEU A 226 -5.19 -3.82 1.26
N HIS A 227 -5.65 -4.62 2.21
CA HIS A 227 -7.02 -4.55 2.72
C HIS A 227 -7.22 -3.40 3.72
N SER A 228 -8.48 -2.97 3.89
CA SER A 228 -8.88 -1.99 4.89
C SER A 228 -8.95 -2.58 6.29
N SER A 229 -9.09 -1.72 7.33
CA SER A 229 -9.20 -2.14 8.73
C SER A 229 -10.31 -3.19 8.92
N TYR A 230 -10.04 -4.19 9.76
CA TYR A 230 -10.96 -5.28 10.07
C TYR A 230 -11.36 -6.12 8.85
N LYS A 231 -10.43 -6.25 7.89
CA LYS A 231 -10.52 -7.13 6.73
C LYS A 231 -9.29 -8.05 6.69
N CYS A 232 -9.18 -8.87 5.65
CA CYS A 232 -8.06 -9.78 5.44
C CYS A 232 -7.70 -9.86 3.96
N LYS A 233 -6.59 -10.51 3.62
CA LYS A 233 -6.14 -10.66 2.22
C LYS A 233 -7.17 -11.36 1.32
N GLU A 234 -7.92 -12.33 1.86
CA GLU A 234 -8.96 -13.05 1.10
C GLU A 234 -10.12 -12.16 0.66
N TRP A 235 -10.34 -11.05 1.38
CA TRP A 235 -11.34 -10.04 1.03
C TRP A 235 -11.10 -9.43 -0.35
N LEU A 236 -9.83 -9.34 -0.76
CA LEU A 236 -9.41 -8.69 -2.00
C LEU A 236 -9.48 -9.60 -3.23
N ARG A 237 -9.84 -10.88 -3.06
CA ARG A 237 -9.82 -11.89 -4.12
C ARG A 237 -10.48 -11.44 -5.43
N PRO A 238 -11.65 -10.75 -5.44
CA PRO A 238 -12.25 -10.29 -6.71
C PRO A 238 -11.37 -9.31 -7.49
N LEU A 239 -10.61 -8.44 -6.79
CA LEU A 239 -9.64 -7.55 -7.42
C LEU A 239 -8.45 -8.33 -7.97
N LEU A 240 -7.89 -9.26 -7.18
CA LEU A 240 -6.74 -10.07 -7.58
C LEU A 240 -7.07 -10.88 -8.85
N GLU A 241 -8.24 -11.52 -8.92
CA GLU A 241 -8.69 -12.29 -10.07
C GLU A 241 -8.86 -11.39 -11.31
N GLY A 242 -9.44 -10.19 -11.16
CA GLY A 242 -9.58 -9.23 -12.25
C GLY A 242 -8.25 -8.79 -12.84
N TYR A 243 -7.25 -8.53 -12.00
CA TYR A 243 -5.91 -8.17 -12.48
C TYR A 243 -5.13 -9.38 -13.00
N ALA A 244 -5.25 -10.55 -12.37
CA ALA A 244 -4.60 -11.78 -12.84
C ALA A 244 -5.09 -12.17 -14.24
N SER A 245 -6.39 -11.98 -14.56
CA SER A 245 -6.94 -12.22 -15.90
C SER A 245 -6.27 -11.37 -16.99
N ARG A 246 -5.68 -10.25 -16.62
CA ARG A 246 -4.96 -9.32 -17.52
C ARG A 246 -3.45 -9.56 -17.56
N GLY A 247 -2.95 -10.59 -16.89
CA GLY A 247 -1.56 -11.01 -16.94
C GLY A 247 -0.67 -10.47 -15.80
N TYR A 248 -1.22 -9.77 -14.82
CA TYR A 248 -0.47 -9.35 -13.62
C TYR A 248 -0.27 -10.50 -12.63
N ILE A 249 0.82 -10.45 -11.89
CA ILE A 249 0.98 -11.22 -10.65
C ILE A 249 0.39 -10.38 -9.51
N CYS A 250 -0.65 -10.91 -8.88
CA CYS A 250 -1.42 -10.19 -7.86
C CYS A 250 -1.07 -10.74 -6.49
N VAL A 251 -0.63 -9.88 -5.59
CA VAL A 251 -0.16 -10.25 -4.25
C VAL A 251 -0.99 -9.54 -3.20
N ALA A 252 -1.49 -10.27 -2.22
CA ALA A 252 -2.14 -9.68 -1.05
C ALA A 252 -1.55 -10.26 0.23
N ILE A 253 -1.46 -9.44 1.28
CA ILE A 253 -1.00 -9.85 2.61
C ILE A 253 -2.05 -9.53 3.67
N ASP A 254 -2.03 -10.28 4.77
CA ASP A 254 -2.68 -9.83 5.99
C ASP A 254 -1.81 -8.79 6.69
N SER A 255 -2.33 -7.59 6.89
CA SER A 255 -1.69 -6.57 7.72
C SER A 255 -1.52 -7.08 9.15
N ARG A 256 -0.61 -6.49 9.91
CA ARG A 256 -0.42 -6.88 11.31
C ARG A 256 -1.73 -6.83 12.08
N TYR A 257 -1.94 -7.84 12.92
CA TYR A 257 -3.12 -7.99 13.77
C TYR A 257 -4.44 -8.19 13.02
N HIS A 258 -4.38 -8.60 11.74
CA HIS A 258 -5.54 -8.89 10.89
C HIS A 258 -5.43 -10.28 10.27
N GLY A 259 -6.56 -10.80 9.77
CA GLY A 259 -6.62 -12.08 9.07
C GLY A 259 -6.04 -13.24 9.88
N GLU A 260 -5.07 -13.95 9.33
CA GLU A 260 -4.37 -15.05 10.00
C GLU A 260 -3.45 -14.60 11.16
N ARG A 261 -3.15 -13.29 11.24
CA ARG A 261 -2.31 -12.69 12.29
C ARG A 261 -3.15 -12.18 13.48
N ALA A 262 -4.47 -12.39 13.46
CA ALA A 262 -5.39 -12.04 14.52
C ALA A 262 -5.86 -13.31 15.26
N SER A 263 -5.85 -13.30 16.58
CA SER A 263 -6.36 -14.39 17.41
C SER A 263 -7.86 -14.27 17.70
N ASN A 264 -8.42 -13.04 17.61
CA ASN A 264 -9.83 -12.71 17.83
C ASN A 264 -10.19 -11.37 17.19
N GLU A 265 -11.46 -10.94 17.31
CA GLU A 265 -11.94 -9.68 16.71
C GLU A 265 -11.42 -8.41 17.40
N THR A 266 -10.83 -8.49 18.58
CA THR A 266 -10.27 -7.34 19.29
C THR A 266 -8.75 -7.20 19.12
N THR A 267 -8.07 -8.20 18.54
CA THR A 267 -6.60 -8.28 18.44
C THR A 267 -5.97 -6.97 17.96
N TYR A 268 -6.55 -6.33 16.94
CA TYR A 268 -6.01 -5.08 16.43
C TYR A 268 -6.13 -3.92 17.43
N ILE A 269 -7.28 -3.78 18.09
CA ILE A 269 -7.50 -2.75 19.12
C ILE A 269 -6.63 -3.01 20.35
N ASP A 270 -6.48 -4.27 20.75
CA ASP A 270 -5.65 -4.65 21.89
C ASP A 270 -4.17 -4.37 21.62
N ALA A 271 -3.71 -4.58 20.39
CA ALA A 271 -2.37 -4.22 19.95
C ALA A 271 -2.13 -2.69 19.98
N LEU A 272 -3.10 -1.90 19.52
CA LEU A 272 -3.03 -0.43 19.58
C LEU A 272 -2.94 0.08 21.02
N LYS A 273 -3.72 -0.50 21.94
CA LYS A 273 -3.67 -0.19 23.36
C LYS A 273 -2.35 -0.63 24.00
N SER A 274 -1.83 -1.81 23.63
CA SER A 274 -0.52 -2.28 24.07
C SER A 274 0.59 -1.32 23.62
N ALA A 275 0.55 -0.88 22.36
CA ALA A 275 1.50 0.11 21.84
C ALA A 275 1.43 1.46 22.59
N TRP A 276 0.22 1.88 22.98
CA TRP A 276 0.05 3.06 23.82
C TRP A 276 0.69 2.88 25.22
N ARG A 277 0.51 1.72 25.85
CA ARG A 277 1.07 1.44 27.19
C ARG A 277 2.59 1.30 27.15
N ASN A 278 3.10 0.46 26.26
CA ASN A 278 4.48 -0.03 26.28
C ASN A 278 5.40 0.77 25.37
N GLY A 279 4.89 1.25 24.21
CA GLY A 279 5.70 1.95 23.22
C GLY A 279 6.67 1.05 22.44
N ASP A 280 6.40 -0.26 22.41
CA ASP A 280 7.28 -1.29 21.83
C ASP A 280 6.94 -1.64 20.37
N THR A 281 5.73 -1.32 19.91
CA THR A 281 5.24 -1.60 18.55
C THR A 281 4.56 -0.38 17.93
N MET A 282 4.31 -0.43 16.62
CA MET A 282 3.65 0.63 15.84
C MET A 282 2.53 0.05 14.95
N PRO A 283 1.48 -0.57 15.56
CA PRO A 283 0.51 -1.41 14.88
C PRO A 283 -0.44 -0.66 13.96
N PHE A 284 -0.52 0.68 14.07
CA PHE A 284 -1.43 1.47 13.26
C PHE A 284 -1.04 1.43 11.77
N ILE A 285 0.22 1.75 11.43
CA ILE A 285 0.71 1.77 10.05
C ILE A 285 2.10 1.12 9.93
N PHE A 286 3.05 1.53 10.77
CA PHE A 286 4.47 1.38 10.53
C PHE A 286 4.98 -0.05 10.61
N ASP A 287 4.36 -0.90 11.45
CA ASP A 287 4.74 -2.31 11.55
C ASP A 287 4.43 -3.08 10.25
N THR A 288 3.29 -2.78 9.59
CA THR A 288 2.97 -3.37 8.29
C THR A 288 3.84 -2.80 7.16
N VAL A 289 4.27 -1.54 7.27
CA VAL A 289 5.22 -0.96 6.29
C VAL A 289 6.56 -1.70 6.32
N TRP A 290 7.04 -2.11 7.50
CA TRP A 290 8.21 -2.98 7.60
C TRP A 290 8.03 -4.31 6.84
N ASP A 291 6.89 -4.96 7.03
CA ASP A 291 6.56 -6.20 6.30
C ASP A 291 6.52 -5.98 4.78
N LEU A 292 6.04 -4.81 4.33
CA LEU A 292 6.00 -4.46 2.91
C LEU A 292 7.41 -4.21 2.31
N ILE A 293 8.34 -3.64 3.08
CA ILE A 293 9.75 -3.55 2.65
C ILE A 293 10.31 -4.97 2.44
N LYS A 294 10.06 -5.88 3.38
CA LYS A 294 10.51 -7.28 3.28
C LYS A 294 9.79 -8.06 2.17
N LEU A 295 8.52 -7.76 1.93
CA LEU A 295 7.81 -8.27 0.76
C LEU A 295 8.45 -7.77 -0.55
N GLY A 296 8.83 -6.51 -0.61
CA GLY A 296 9.59 -5.94 -1.73
C GLY A 296 10.91 -6.67 -1.98
N ASP A 297 11.66 -7.04 -0.91
CA ASP A 297 12.87 -7.87 -1.01
C ASP A 297 12.53 -9.20 -1.72
N HIS A 298 11.54 -9.94 -1.21
CA HIS A 298 11.12 -11.22 -1.77
C HIS A 298 10.62 -11.12 -3.22
N LEU A 299 9.75 -10.15 -3.53
CA LEU A 299 9.19 -10.02 -4.87
C LEU A 299 10.24 -9.65 -5.91
N SER A 300 11.27 -8.88 -5.53
CA SER A 300 12.35 -8.48 -6.43
C SER A 300 13.29 -9.63 -6.79
N GLU A 301 13.39 -10.66 -5.94
CA GLU A 301 14.21 -11.85 -6.16
C GLU A 301 13.49 -12.94 -6.96
N ARG A 302 12.16 -12.85 -7.12
CA ARG A 302 11.39 -13.86 -7.86
C ARG A 302 11.72 -13.82 -9.37
N GLU A 303 11.90 -15.00 -9.95
CA GLU A 303 12.21 -15.16 -11.38
C GLU A 303 11.03 -14.80 -12.30
N ASP A 304 9.79 -14.93 -11.80
CA ASP A 304 8.56 -14.65 -12.56
C ASP A 304 8.08 -13.19 -12.45
N ILE A 305 8.71 -12.36 -11.59
CA ILE A 305 8.36 -10.95 -11.40
C ILE A 305 9.42 -10.04 -12.03
N ASP A 306 8.97 -8.98 -12.69
CA ASP A 306 9.83 -7.88 -13.10
C ASP A 306 10.03 -6.91 -11.92
N PRO A 307 11.24 -6.82 -11.35
CA PRO A 307 11.50 -6.00 -10.17
C PRO A 307 11.34 -4.49 -10.41
N CYS A 308 11.36 -4.04 -11.68
CA CYS A 308 11.12 -2.65 -12.06
C CYS A 308 9.63 -2.32 -12.18
N ARG A 309 8.74 -3.31 -12.07
CA ARG A 309 7.30 -3.17 -12.29
C ARG A 309 6.49 -3.77 -11.15
N ILE A 310 6.77 -3.34 -9.93
CA ILE A 310 6.02 -3.71 -8.74
C ILE A 310 5.13 -2.53 -8.36
N GLY A 311 3.83 -2.68 -8.56
CA GLY A 311 2.83 -1.70 -8.14
C GLY A 311 2.31 -1.95 -6.73
N ILE A 312 1.71 -0.93 -6.11
CA ILE A 312 1.09 -1.05 -4.79
C ILE A 312 -0.20 -0.25 -4.73
N THR A 313 -1.24 -0.85 -4.15
CA THR A 313 -2.54 -0.23 -3.95
C THR A 313 -3.20 -0.76 -2.68
N GLY A 314 -4.18 -0.05 -2.17
CA GLY A 314 -4.97 -0.51 -1.03
C GLY A 314 -6.04 0.47 -0.63
N GLU A 315 -7.02 -0.01 0.11
CA GLU A 315 -8.18 0.74 0.60
C GLU A 315 -7.99 1.17 2.05
N SER A 316 -8.26 2.44 2.38
CA SER A 316 -8.29 2.97 3.75
C SER A 316 -6.97 2.71 4.50
N LEU A 317 -6.94 1.82 5.48
CA LEU A 317 -5.72 1.39 6.17
C LEU A 317 -4.69 0.84 5.17
N GLY A 318 -5.13 0.00 4.22
CA GLY A 318 -4.28 -0.49 3.14
C GLY A 318 -3.76 0.63 2.22
N GLY A 319 -4.54 1.70 2.02
CA GLY A 319 -4.11 2.90 1.30
C GLY A 319 -3.02 3.67 2.07
N MET A 320 -3.10 3.75 3.40
CA MET A 320 -2.03 4.31 4.25
C MET A 320 -0.76 3.45 4.17
N HIS A 321 -0.91 2.13 4.23
CA HIS A 321 0.23 1.22 4.06
C HIS A 321 0.89 1.37 2.69
N ALA A 322 0.09 1.47 1.60
CA ALA A 322 0.61 1.67 0.24
C ALA A 322 1.40 2.98 0.12
N TRP A 323 0.86 4.07 0.67
CA TRP A 323 1.54 5.37 0.70
C TRP A 323 2.88 5.30 1.43
N PHE A 324 2.90 4.86 2.69
CA PHE A 324 4.13 4.84 3.49
C PHE A 324 5.14 3.81 3.00
N ALA A 325 4.69 2.65 2.51
CA ALA A 325 5.59 1.66 1.90
C ALA A 325 6.29 2.23 0.66
N ALA A 326 5.53 2.89 -0.24
CA ALA A 326 6.13 3.51 -1.42
C ALA A 326 6.99 4.74 -1.06
N PHE A 327 6.67 5.47 0.01
CA PHE A 327 7.49 6.57 0.50
C PHE A 327 8.90 6.08 0.88
N VAL A 328 9.00 4.99 1.61
CA VAL A 328 10.28 4.50 2.12
C VAL A 328 10.99 3.56 1.13
N ASP A 329 10.25 2.81 0.31
CA ASP A 329 10.78 1.80 -0.62
C ASP A 329 10.50 2.18 -2.08
N THR A 330 11.56 2.54 -2.79
CA THR A 330 11.48 3.02 -4.18
C THR A 330 11.20 1.91 -5.20
N ARG A 331 11.22 0.64 -4.82
CA ARG A 331 10.88 -0.50 -5.69
C ARG A 331 9.40 -0.54 -6.06
N TYR A 332 8.53 0.05 -5.23
CA TYR A 332 7.13 0.25 -5.58
C TYR A 332 7.03 1.32 -6.66
N SER A 333 6.95 0.88 -7.91
CA SER A 333 7.10 1.71 -9.12
C SER A 333 5.81 2.42 -9.57
N VAL A 334 4.62 1.93 -9.19
CA VAL A 334 3.31 2.56 -9.44
C VAL A 334 2.47 2.51 -8.17
N ILE A 335 1.92 3.65 -7.76
CA ILE A 335 1.33 3.83 -6.43
C ILE A 335 -0.10 4.33 -6.56
N VAL A 336 -1.07 3.61 -5.95
CA VAL A 336 -2.49 3.98 -5.98
C VAL A 336 -3.13 3.81 -4.59
N PRO A 337 -2.95 4.73 -3.65
CA PRO A 337 -3.68 4.70 -2.38
C PRO A 337 -5.13 5.17 -2.59
N ILE A 338 -6.08 4.37 -2.11
CA ILE A 338 -7.52 4.63 -2.20
C ILE A 338 -8.04 4.98 -0.81
N ILE A 339 -8.61 6.19 -0.65
CA ILE A 339 -9.15 6.72 0.63
C ILE A 339 -8.22 6.52 1.83
N GLY A 340 -6.90 6.60 1.61
CA GLY A 340 -5.87 6.30 2.61
C GLY A 340 -5.00 7.49 2.98
N VAL A 341 -4.79 8.43 2.09
CA VAL A 341 -3.93 9.59 2.36
C VAL A 341 -4.72 10.67 3.10
N GLN A 342 -4.11 11.27 4.11
CA GLN A 342 -4.70 12.41 4.84
C GLN A 342 -3.61 13.31 5.42
N GLY A 343 -3.91 14.59 5.68
CA GLY A 343 -3.09 15.49 6.48
C GLY A 343 -3.41 15.31 7.96
N PHE A 344 -2.55 14.63 8.71
CA PHE A 344 -2.78 14.37 10.14
C PHE A 344 -2.64 15.67 10.96
N ARG A 345 -1.60 16.46 10.70
CA ARG A 345 -1.41 17.76 11.35
C ARG A 345 -2.54 18.72 11.05
N TRP A 346 -2.91 18.83 9.76
CA TRP A 346 -4.03 19.67 9.34
C TRP A 346 -5.33 19.28 10.04
N ALA A 347 -5.60 17.99 10.20
CA ALA A 347 -6.82 17.51 10.87
C ALA A 347 -6.84 17.92 12.36
N ILE A 348 -5.69 17.94 13.03
CA ILE A 348 -5.56 18.41 14.41
C ILE A 348 -5.80 19.91 14.48
N ASP A 349 -5.08 20.69 13.67
CA ASP A 349 -5.13 22.16 13.66
C ASP A 349 -6.51 22.73 13.30
N ASN A 350 -7.25 22.01 12.42
CA ASN A 350 -8.57 22.40 11.95
C ASN A 350 -9.71 21.70 12.67
N ASN A 351 -9.45 20.97 13.76
CA ASN A 351 -10.47 20.21 14.53
C ASN A 351 -11.30 19.28 13.64
N LYS A 352 -10.63 18.49 12.79
CA LYS A 352 -11.22 17.50 11.85
C LYS A 352 -10.76 16.06 12.10
N TRP A 353 -10.14 15.78 13.23
CA TRP A 353 -9.57 14.50 13.62
C TRP A 353 -10.60 13.46 14.11
N GLN A 354 -11.82 13.88 14.50
CA GLN A 354 -12.80 13.04 15.22
C GLN A 354 -13.19 11.78 14.45
N ALA A 355 -13.40 11.88 13.13
CA ALA A 355 -13.81 10.72 12.34
C ALA A 355 -12.70 9.64 12.26
N ARG A 356 -11.42 10.04 12.25
CA ARG A 356 -10.29 9.12 12.32
C ARG A 356 -10.18 8.51 13.71
N VAL A 357 -10.23 9.30 14.75
CA VAL A 357 -10.21 8.85 16.15
C VAL A 357 -11.33 7.85 16.44
N ASN A 358 -12.55 8.14 15.97
CA ASN A 358 -13.70 7.25 16.15
C ASN A 358 -13.52 5.87 15.49
N SER A 359 -12.67 5.72 14.48
CA SER A 359 -12.40 4.42 13.84
C SER A 359 -11.61 3.45 14.73
N ILE A 360 -10.89 3.98 15.72
CA ILE A 360 -10.12 3.23 16.72
C ILE A 360 -10.33 3.82 18.13
N LYS A 361 -11.55 4.27 18.42
CA LYS A 361 -11.94 5.03 19.62
C LYS A 361 -11.46 4.38 20.94
N PRO A 362 -11.50 3.05 21.15
CA PRO A 362 -11.07 2.44 22.41
C PRO A 362 -9.61 2.75 22.81
N LEU A 363 -8.72 2.97 21.85
CA LEU A 363 -7.36 3.41 22.10
C LEU A 363 -7.32 4.83 22.70
N PHE A 364 -8.06 5.76 22.07
CA PHE A 364 -8.07 7.16 22.50
C PHE A 364 -8.80 7.36 23.84
N GLU A 365 -9.81 6.55 24.13
CA GLU A 365 -10.45 6.54 25.46
C GLU A 365 -9.49 6.06 26.55
N GLU A 366 -8.67 5.07 26.28
CA GLU A 366 -7.64 4.62 27.22
C GLU A 366 -6.59 5.72 27.43
N ALA A 367 -6.08 6.30 26.35
CA ALA A 367 -5.13 7.41 26.43
C ALA A 367 -5.71 8.63 27.17
N ARG A 368 -6.99 8.94 26.93
CA ARG A 368 -7.70 10.01 27.67
C ARG A 368 -7.71 9.78 29.16
N ILE A 369 -8.02 8.54 29.59
CA ILE A 369 -8.05 8.17 31.01
C ILE A 369 -6.65 8.28 31.62
N ASP A 370 -5.64 7.72 30.95
CA ASP A 370 -4.25 7.73 31.44
C ASP A 370 -3.68 9.15 31.54
N LEU A 371 -4.12 10.06 30.68
CA LEU A 371 -3.73 11.47 30.69
C LEU A 371 -4.58 12.33 31.65
N GLY A 372 -5.56 11.73 32.37
CA GLY A 372 -6.42 12.43 33.32
C GLY A 372 -7.38 13.45 32.68
N LYS A 373 -7.74 13.26 31.41
CA LYS A 373 -8.61 14.17 30.65
C LYS A 373 -10.08 13.80 30.78
N SER A 374 -10.97 14.81 30.82
CA SER A 374 -12.42 14.61 30.83
C SER A 374 -12.97 14.16 29.47
N GLU A 375 -12.33 14.58 28.37
CA GLU A 375 -12.71 14.27 26.99
C GLU A 375 -11.47 14.01 26.12
N ILE A 376 -11.68 13.43 24.92
CA ILE A 376 -10.64 13.31 23.91
C ILE A 376 -10.48 14.67 23.25
N ASP A 377 -9.39 15.35 23.56
CA ASP A 377 -9.00 16.65 23.00
C ASP A 377 -7.81 16.51 22.03
N THR A 378 -7.38 17.63 21.43
CA THR A 378 -6.23 17.64 20.51
C THR A 378 -4.95 17.14 21.17
N GLN A 379 -4.74 17.42 22.47
CA GLN A 379 -3.57 16.97 23.21
C GLN A 379 -3.55 15.43 23.35
N VAL A 380 -4.70 14.81 23.61
CA VAL A 380 -4.81 13.34 23.62
C VAL A 380 -4.47 12.78 22.25
N VAL A 381 -4.98 13.41 21.16
CA VAL A 381 -4.73 12.95 19.79
C VAL A 381 -3.26 13.04 19.42
N GLU A 382 -2.59 14.16 19.70
CA GLU A 382 -1.17 14.34 19.45
C GLU A 382 -0.32 13.32 20.22
N LYS A 383 -0.60 13.13 21.51
CA LYS A 383 0.15 12.17 22.35
C LYS A 383 -0.01 10.73 21.88
N VAL A 384 -1.18 10.37 21.38
CA VAL A 384 -1.40 9.03 20.82
C VAL A 384 -0.56 8.85 19.56
N TRP A 385 -0.62 9.80 18.60
CA TRP A 385 0.18 9.69 17.37
C TRP A 385 1.69 9.67 17.66
N GLU A 386 2.18 10.55 18.53
CA GLU A 386 3.57 10.58 18.94
C GLU A 386 4.04 9.19 19.45
N LYS A 387 3.19 8.47 20.18
CA LYS A 387 3.56 7.20 20.80
C LYS A 387 3.43 5.99 19.89
N ILE A 388 2.34 5.90 19.10
CA ILE A 388 2.05 4.71 18.25
C ILE A 388 2.52 4.84 16.80
N ALA A 389 2.83 6.04 16.33
CA ALA A 389 3.28 6.34 14.98
C ALA A 389 4.13 7.62 14.97
N PRO A 390 5.34 7.63 15.56
CA PRO A 390 6.16 8.81 15.71
C PRO A 390 6.43 9.52 14.38
N GLY A 391 6.20 10.84 14.33
CA GLY A 391 6.39 11.67 13.14
C GLY A 391 5.22 11.66 12.15
N LEU A 392 4.15 10.92 12.43
CA LEU A 392 3.00 10.79 11.53
C LEU A 392 2.28 12.13 11.29
N ASP A 393 2.15 12.96 12.32
CA ASP A 393 1.52 14.28 12.26
C ASP A 393 2.55 15.43 12.18
N SER A 394 3.77 15.11 11.73
CA SER A 394 4.85 16.08 11.59
C SER A 394 5.67 15.80 10.33
N GLN A 395 6.96 15.41 10.45
CA GLN A 395 7.87 15.27 9.30
C GLN A 395 7.50 14.20 8.29
N PHE A 396 6.68 13.19 8.65
CA PHE A 396 6.24 12.13 7.73
C PHE A 396 4.82 12.36 7.21
N ASP A 397 4.15 13.43 7.61
CA ASP A 397 2.79 13.73 7.14
C ASP A 397 2.75 13.98 5.62
N ALA A 398 1.55 13.90 5.03
CA ALA A 398 1.34 13.95 3.59
C ALA A 398 2.02 15.12 2.86
N PRO A 399 2.05 16.37 3.39
CA PRO A 399 2.73 17.48 2.72
C PRO A 399 4.23 17.28 2.51
N TYR A 400 4.86 16.39 3.28
CA TYR A 400 6.32 16.17 3.24
C TYR A 400 6.67 14.85 2.54
N SER A 401 5.85 13.82 2.69
CA SER A 401 6.14 12.48 2.17
C SER A 401 5.61 12.24 0.74
N LEU A 402 4.48 12.85 0.34
CA LEU A 402 3.94 12.68 -1.02
C LEU A 402 4.84 13.26 -2.13
N PRO A 403 5.42 14.46 -1.98
CA PRO A 403 6.33 15.00 -3.02
C PRO A 403 7.51 14.09 -3.31
N LEU A 404 7.95 13.29 -2.34
CA LEU A 404 9.08 12.38 -2.47
C LEU A 404 8.77 11.08 -3.22
N LEU A 405 7.52 10.88 -3.64
CA LEU A 405 7.13 9.77 -4.52
C LEU A 405 7.49 10.03 -5.99
N GLU A 406 7.75 11.28 -6.36
CA GLU A 406 8.19 11.62 -7.71
C GLU A 406 9.51 10.89 -8.08
N PRO A 407 9.79 10.57 -9.34
CA PRO A 407 8.93 10.69 -10.52
C PRO A 407 8.05 9.44 -10.76
N ARG A 408 7.79 8.63 -9.75
CA ARG A 408 7.00 7.38 -9.87
C ARG A 408 5.51 7.70 -10.03
N PRO A 409 4.78 7.03 -10.95
CA PRO A 409 3.36 7.25 -11.14
C PRO A 409 2.55 7.12 -9.83
N LEU A 410 1.87 8.21 -9.46
CA LEU A 410 1.04 8.34 -8.27
C LEU A 410 -0.38 8.77 -8.63
N LEU A 411 -1.37 7.94 -8.30
CA LEU A 411 -2.78 8.28 -8.39
C LEU A 411 -3.39 8.25 -6.98
N LEU A 412 -3.82 9.41 -6.50
CA LEU A 412 -4.56 9.51 -5.24
C LEU A 412 -6.07 9.47 -5.54
N LEU A 413 -6.79 8.56 -4.87
CA LEU A 413 -8.24 8.43 -4.99
C LEU A 413 -8.88 8.70 -3.64
N ASN A 414 -9.83 9.63 -3.58
CA ASN A 414 -10.53 9.99 -2.33
C ASN A 414 -11.99 10.33 -2.59
N GLY A 415 -12.81 10.26 -1.56
CA GLY A 415 -14.17 10.84 -1.60
C GLY A 415 -14.13 12.32 -1.21
N ALA A 416 -14.84 13.18 -1.93
CA ALA A 416 -14.88 14.62 -1.62
C ALA A 416 -15.49 14.93 -0.24
N GLU A 417 -16.34 14.03 0.28
CA GLU A 417 -16.99 14.15 1.59
C GLU A 417 -16.40 13.20 2.64
N ASP A 418 -15.20 12.68 2.40
CA ASP A 418 -14.53 11.78 3.33
C ASP A 418 -14.08 12.52 4.59
N ARG A 419 -14.74 12.20 5.71
CA ARG A 419 -14.45 12.80 7.01
C ARG A 419 -13.21 12.20 7.68
N ARG A 420 -12.75 11.02 7.26
CA ARG A 420 -11.51 10.40 7.78
C ARG A 420 -10.28 10.92 7.06
N CYS A 421 -10.44 11.24 5.76
CA CYS A 421 -9.41 11.83 4.91
C CYS A 421 -9.95 13.14 4.31
N PRO A 422 -10.15 14.22 5.11
CA PRO A 422 -10.77 15.44 4.67
C PRO A 422 -9.99 16.11 3.54
N ILE A 423 -10.69 16.56 2.49
CA ILE A 423 -10.08 17.19 1.31
C ILE A 423 -9.23 18.40 1.70
N GLY A 424 -9.69 19.27 2.62
CA GLY A 424 -8.87 20.40 3.07
C GLY A 424 -7.50 20.02 3.62
N GLY A 425 -7.37 18.81 4.21
CA GLY A 425 -6.08 18.27 4.66
C GLY A 425 -5.21 17.73 3.52
N LEU A 426 -5.75 17.59 2.31
CA LEU A 426 -5.00 17.12 1.15
C LEU A 426 -4.55 18.25 0.22
N GLU A 427 -5.11 19.46 0.34
CA GLU A 427 -4.83 20.59 -0.56
C GLU A 427 -3.34 20.94 -0.60
N GLU A 428 -2.71 21.12 0.56
CA GLU A 428 -1.28 21.42 0.63
C GLU A 428 -0.43 20.25 0.12
N ALA A 429 -0.77 19.03 0.54
CA ALA A 429 -0.02 17.81 0.16
C ALA A 429 -0.05 17.55 -1.35
N THR A 430 -1.23 17.67 -1.97
CA THR A 430 -1.39 17.48 -3.42
C THR A 430 -0.79 18.63 -4.22
N SER A 431 -0.86 19.87 -3.72
CA SER A 431 -0.19 21.03 -4.33
C SER A 431 1.33 20.87 -4.35
N ARG A 432 1.91 20.47 -3.22
CA ARG A 432 3.36 20.21 -3.12
C ARG A 432 3.80 19.05 -4.00
N ALA A 433 3.00 17.96 -4.03
CA ALA A 433 3.28 16.82 -4.90
C ALA A 433 3.21 17.24 -6.38
N ALA A 434 2.13 17.91 -6.81
CA ALA A 434 1.99 18.40 -8.18
C ALA A 434 3.19 19.26 -8.62
N LYS A 435 3.64 20.16 -7.76
CA LYS A 435 4.82 20.99 -7.99
C LYS A 435 6.10 20.16 -8.15
N ALA A 436 6.33 19.17 -7.30
CA ALA A 436 7.51 18.30 -7.39
C ALA A 436 7.51 17.50 -8.71
N TYR A 437 6.35 16.95 -9.11
CA TYR A 437 6.20 16.25 -10.39
C TYR A 437 6.36 17.17 -11.60
N GLU A 438 5.92 18.44 -11.51
CA GLU A 438 6.15 19.43 -12.56
C GLU A 438 7.64 19.80 -12.66
N GLU A 439 8.30 20.06 -11.55
CA GLU A 439 9.72 20.40 -11.48
C GLU A 439 10.63 19.27 -12.00
N SER A 440 10.23 18.01 -11.80
CA SER A 440 10.94 16.82 -12.33
C SER A 440 10.59 16.49 -13.79
N GLY A 441 9.70 17.28 -14.45
CA GLY A 441 9.24 17.01 -15.80
C GLY A 441 8.39 15.76 -15.93
N SER A 442 7.69 15.37 -14.87
CA SER A 442 6.87 14.15 -14.80
C SER A 442 5.41 14.43 -14.37
N ALA A 443 4.89 15.64 -14.66
CA ALA A 443 3.57 16.09 -14.24
C ALA A 443 2.44 15.10 -14.63
N GLU A 444 2.57 14.41 -15.77
CA GLU A 444 1.61 13.41 -16.25
C GLU A 444 1.59 12.11 -15.42
N LYS A 445 2.53 11.97 -14.48
CA LYS A 445 2.62 10.82 -13.57
C LYS A 445 1.98 11.08 -12.21
N PHE A 446 1.44 12.27 -11.98
CA PHE A 446 0.68 12.59 -10.77
C PHE A 446 -0.78 12.91 -11.12
N MET A 447 -1.71 12.29 -10.38
CA MET A 447 -3.13 12.60 -10.50
C MET A 447 -3.81 12.47 -9.13
N PHE A 448 -4.71 13.40 -8.84
CA PHE A 448 -5.60 13.35 -7.67
C PHE A 448 -7.05 13.44 -8.12
N ILE A 449 -7.87 12.48 -7.69
CA ILE A 449 -9.31 12.43 -7.96
C ILE A 449 -10.05 12.41 -6.64
N ALA A 450 -10.88 13.42 -6.40
CA ALA A 450 -11.83 13.49 -5.31
C ALA A 450 -13.24 13.31 -5.86
N GLU A 451 -13.87 12.17 -5.60
CA GLU A 451 -15.19 11.82 -6.14
C GLU A 451 -16.31 12.56 -5.38
N PRO A 452 -17.10 13.43 -6.06
CA PRO A 452 -18.16 14.22 -5.42
C PRO A 452 -19.26 13.34 -4.78
N GLY A 453 -19.77 13.76 -3.61
CA GLY A 453 -20.85 13.06 -2.89
C GLY A 453 -20.41 11.75 -2.21
N ILE A 454 -19.12 11.43 -2.24
CA ILE A 454 -18.59 10.20 -1.68
C ILE A 454 -17.85 10.47 -0.37
N GLY A 455 -18.25 9.73 0.67
CA GLY A 455 -17.55 9.68 1.95
C GLY A 455 -16.44 8.63 1.96
N HIS A 456 -16.14 8.08 3.13
CA HIS A 456 -15.06 7.10 3.32
C HIS A 456 -15.47 5.69 2.81
N ARG A 457 -15.45 5.50 1.50
CA ARG A 457 -15.73 4.21 0.83
C ARG A 457 -15.07 4.15 -0.53
N MET A 458 -14.60 2.97 -0.92
CA MET A 458 -14.15 2.68 -2.28
C MET A 458 -15.36 2.55 -3.22
N THR A 459 -15.27 3.11 -4.43
CA THR A 459 -16.34 3.12 -5.44
C THR A 459 -15.96 2.34 -6.69
N ILE A 460 -16.95 2.09 -7.54
CA ILE A 460 -16.74 1.48 -8.86
C ILE A 460 -15.80 2.34 -9.70
N ASP A 461 -15.96 3.66 -9.65
CA ASP A 461 -15.15 4.57 -10.47
C ASP A 461 -13.72 4.68 -9.95
N MET A 462 -13.50 4.61 -8.64
CA MET A 462 -12.15 4.49 -8.06
C MET A 462 -11.45 3.19 -8.51
N VAL A 463 -12.16 2.06 -8.50
CA VAL A 463 -11.59 0.78 -8.97
C VAL A 463 -11.24 0.82 -10.45
N LYS A 464 -12.11 1.41 -11.29
CA LYS A 464 -11.84 1.60 -12.72
C LYS A 464 -10.64 2.53 -12.95
N ALA A 465 -10.61 3.69 -12.27
CA ALA A 465 -9.51 4.65 -12.37
C ALA A 465 -8.16 4.02 -11.97
N ALA A 466 -8.13 3.29 -10.86
CA ALA A 466 -6.94 2.53 -10.44
C ALA A 466 -6.51 1.51 -11.51
N SER A 467 -7.47 0.77 -12.05
CA SER A 467 -7.23 -0.23 -13.08
C SER A 467 -6.66 0.38 -14.38
N GLU A 468 -7.22 1.49 -14.83
CA GLU A 468 -6.72 2.22 -16.00
C GLU A 468 -5.33 2.82 -15.75
N TRP A 469 -5.07 3.33 -14.53
CA TRP A 469 -3.78 3.87 -14.16
C TRP A 469 -2.68 2.82 -14.22
N PHE A 470 -2.91 1.65 -13.63
CA PHE A 470 -1.97 0.52 -13.73
C PHE A 470 -1.78 0.08 -15.18
N GLY A 471 -2.84 -0.02 -15.98
CA GLY A 471 -2.76 -0.38 -17.38
C GLY A 471 -1.93 0.60 -18.23
N LYS A 472 -1.96 1.90 -17.89
CA LYS A 472 -1.20 2.94 -18.60
C LYS A 472 0.24 3.09 -18.09
N LYS A 473 0.48 2.89 -16.79
CA LYS A 473 1.76 3.21 -16.11
C LYS A 473 2.60 1.97 -15.78
N ALA A 474 1.97 0.79 -15.70
CA ALA A 474 2.62 -0.52 -15.64
C ALA A 474 2.00 -1.43 -16.71
N PRO A 475 2.18 -1.11 -18.01
CA PRO A 475 1.54 -1.83 -19.10
C PRO A 475 1.92 -3.31 -19.09
N ASP A 476 1.02 -4.15 -19.59
CA ASP A 476 1.26 -5.57 -19.78
C ASP A 476 2.41 -5.84 -20.78
N LEU A 477 2.83 -7.08 -20.86
CA LEU A 477 4.04 -7.48 -21.60
C LEU A 477 4.01 -7.15 -23.09
N ASP A 478 2.83 -7.09 -23.72
CA ASP A 478 2.73 -6.91 -25.15
C ASP A 478 3.09 -5.48 -25.61
N SER A 479 2.82 -4.47 -24.78
CA SER A 479 3.20 -3.08 -25.04
C SER A 479 4.66 -2.73 -24.69
N GLN A 480 5.39 -3.62 -24.03
CA GLN A 480 6.74 -3.35 -23.53
C GLN A 480 7.87 -3.76 -24.44
N PHE A 481 7.58 -4.60 -25.43
CA PHE A 481 8.55 -4.92 -26.49
C PHE A 481 8.61 -3.85 -27.59
N ASP A 482 7.70 -2.87 -27.54
CA ASP A 482 7.85 -1.69 -28.37
C ASP A 482 9.09 -0.88 -27.98
N ALA A 483 9.86 -0.48 -28.97
CA ALA A 483 11.11 0.25 -28.80
C ALA A 483 11.03 1.47 -27.85
N PRO A 484 9.91 2.27 -27.79
CA PRO A 484 9.77 3.38 -26.86
C PRO A 484 9.87 3.01 -25.37
N TYR A 485 9.56 1.77 -25.02
CA TYR A 485 9.58 1.31 -23.62
C TYR A 485 10.80 0.46 -23.29
N SER A 486 11.34 -0.30 -24.25
CA SER A 486 12.48 -1.21 -24.02
C SER A 486 13.84 -0.52 -24.08
N LEU A 487 14.02 0.46 -24.96
CA LEU A 487 15.30 1.15 -25.13
C LEU A 487 15.75 1.95 -23.88
N PRO A 488 14.88 2.68 -23.15
CA PRO A 488 15.28 3.35 -21.94
C PRO A 488 15.79 2.42 -20.83
N LEU A 489 15.36 1.15 -20.81
CA LEU A 489 15.81 0.15 -19.85
C LEU A 489 17.27 -0.30 -20.05
N LEU A 490 17.86 0.02 -21.22
CA LEU A 490 19.27 -0.27 -21.50
C LEU A 490 20.22 0.80 -20.96
N ALA A 491 19.71 1.97 -20.58
CA ALA A 491 20.51 3.00 -19.93
C ALA A 491 20.89 2.58 -18.48
N PRO A 492 22.06 2.97 -17.94
CA PRO A 492 23.07 3.89 -18.50
C PRO A 492 24.13 3.23 -19.40
N ARG A 493 23.90 2.05 -19.95
CA ARG A 493 24.87 1.37 -20.81
C ARG A 493 25.01 2.10 -22.15
N PRO A 494 26.21 2.15 -22.75
CA PRO A 494 26.38 2.67 -24.08
C PRO A 494 25.46 1.92 -25.06
N LEU A 495 24.57 2.66 -25.73
CA LEU A 495 23.62 2.11 -26.69
C LEU A 495 24.02 2.53 -28.09
N PHE A 496 24.26 1.56 -28.97
CA PHE A 496 24.56 1.77 -30.37
C PHE A 496 23.45 1.12 -31.21
N LEU A 497 22.65 1.96 -31.89
CA LEU A 497 21.58 1.49 -32.76
C LEU A 497 22.04 1.57 -34.22
N LEU A 498 22.06 0.43 -34.91
CA LEU A 498 22.26 0.35 -36.36
C LEU A 498 20.91 0.10 -37.01
N HIS A 499 20.52 1.01 -37.90
CA HIS A 499 19.26 0.93 -38.59
C HIS A 499 19.44 1.30 -40.08
N GLY A 500 18.83 0.53 -40.97
CA GLY A 500 18.78 0.85 -42.41
C GLY A 500 17.66 1.87 -42.68
N VAL A 501 18.00 2.92 -43.42
CA VAL A 501 17.06 4.03 -43.73
C VAL A 501 15.83 3.55 -44.49
N GLU A 502 15.93 2.45 -45.22
CA GLU A 502 14.89 1.88 -46.08
C GLU A 502 14.36 0.52 -45.56
N ASP A 503 14.46 0.26 -44.26
CA ASP A 503 13.97 -1.01 -43.68
C ASP A 503 12.42 -0.99 -43.61
N PRO A 504 11.72 -1.81 -44.42
CA PRO A 504 10.28 -1.81 -44.47
C PRO A 504 9.62 -2.44 -43.21
N LEU A 505 10.37 -3.15 -42.35
CA LEU A 505 9.91 -3.79 -41.15
C LEU A 505 10.07 -2.91 -39.91
N CYS A 506 10.86 -1.84 -40.01
CA CYS A 506 11.16 -0.98 -38.88
C CYS A 506 11.16 0.50 -39.33
N SER A 507 10.07 1.22 -39.09
CA SER A 507 9.94 2.61 -39.49
C SER A 507 10.77 3.55 -38.59
N ILE A 508 11.46 4.53 -39.23
CA ILE A 508 12.28 5.53 -38.53
C ILE A 508 11.45 6.33 -37.51
N GLY A 509 10.20 6.68 -37.85
CA GLY A 509 9.33 7.47 -36.96
C GLY A 509 9.04 6.80 -35.59
N GLY A 510 8.97 5.48 -35.57
CA GLY A 510 8.83 4.73 -34.31
C GLY A 510 10.09 4.71 -33.45
N LEU A 511 11.26 4.83 -34.06
CA LEU A 511 12.55 4.84 -33.36
C LEU A 511 12.93 6.21 -32.79
N GLU A 512 12.46 7.30 -33.37
CA GLU A 512 12.77 8.67 -32.92
C GLU A 512 12.28 8.91 -31.49
N GLU A 513 11.09 8.50 -31.15
CA GLU A 513 10.55 8.60 -29.79
C GLU A 513 11.35 7.73 -28.81
N ALA A 514 11.71 6.52 -29.21
CA ALA A 514 12.49 5.59 -28.39
C ALA A 514 13.90 6.11 -28.12
N ILE A 515 14.58 6.66 -29.13
CA ILE A 515 15.91 7.27 -29.02
C ILE A 515 15.84 8.51 -28.11
N SER A 516 14.83 9.36 -28.28
CA SER A 516 14.61 10.54 -27.44
C SER A 516 14.41 10.17 -25.97
N ARG A 517 13.63 9.13 -25.67
CA ARG A 517 13.43 8.64 -24.31
C ARG A 517 14.71 8.03 -23.72
N ALA A 518 15.44 7.22 -24.48
CA ALA A 518 16.71 6.64 -24.04
C ALA A 518 17.78 7.71 -23.77
N ALA A 519 17.85 8.75 -24.60
CA ALA A 519 18.77 9.87 -24.41
C ALA A 519 18.46 10.66 -23.13
N LYS A 520 17.17 10.90 -22.82
CA LYS A 520 16.75 11.53 -21.56
C LYS A 520 17.14 10.72 -20.33
N VAL A 521 16.97 9.40 -20.36
CA VAL A 521 17.38 8.52 -19.28
C VAL A 521 18.91 8.50 -19.11
N SER A 522 19.66 8.43 -20.22
CA SER A 522 21.14 8.49 -20.18
C SER A 522 21.67 9.83 -19.67
N SER A 523 21.00 10.95 -19.97
CA SER A 523 21.41 12.27 -19.47
C SER A 523 21.16 12.49 -17.98
N CYS A 524 20.36 11.64 -17.33
CA CYS A 524 20.16 11.67 -15.88
C CYS A 524 21.29 10.96 -15.10
N PHE A 525 22.22 10.26 -15.79
CA PHE A 525 23.31 9.50 -15.17
C PHE A 525 24.71 10.06 -15.46
N PHE A 526 24.79 11.18 -16.19
CA PHE A 526 25.98 11.98 -16.42
C PHE A 526 25.71 13.42 -15.94
#